data_ef58f66043ad6451fcdb93fbca9895f5
#
_entry.id   ef58f66043ad6451fcdb93fbca9895f5
#
_cell.length_a   1.000
_cell.length_b   1.000
_cell.length_c   1.000
_cell.angle_alpha   90.00
_cell.angle_beta   90.00
_cell.angle_gamma   90.00
#
_symmetry.space_group_name_H-M   'P 1'
#
loop_
_entity.id
_entity.type
_entity.pdbx_description
1 polymer ?
#
loop_
_entity_poly.entity_id
_entity_poly.type
_entity_poly.pdbx_seq_one_letter_code
_entity_poly.pdbx_strand_id
1 'polypeptide(L)'
;LDIDAARYAENAQFIKMREEECKDMSIREIVRAVFDCADMFTMSAKKDAIVNMGGLIGVKDASSPLVLKIKANCISFEGFYTYGGLAGRDLEALAIGLCEGLDEDYLRYRIGQMEYLASLLDDAGIAYQSPVGGHGVFVDAAAMFPQIPYYEFPGQVLAVELYKEAGIRTCDIGSYML
;
A
#
# COMPACT_ATOMS: atom_id res chain seq x y z
N LEU A 1 3.75 -1.30 -19.94
CA LEU A 1 3.92 -1.63 -18.52
C LEU A 1 2.89 -0.86 -17.71
N ASP A 2 2.07 -1.57 -16.89
CA ASP A 2 1.16 -0.98 -15.91
C ASP A 2 1.78 -1.16 -14.51
N ILE A 3 1.74 -0.10 -13.71
CA ILE A 3 2.25 -0.11 -12.33
C ILE A 3 1.07 0.07 -11.36
N ASP A 4 0.91 -0.82 -10.38
CA ASP A 4 0.12 -0.52 -9.19
C ASP A 4 0.89 0.49 -8.32
N ALA A 5 0.45 1.74 -8.36
CA ALA A 5 1.12 2.85 -7.71
C ALA A 5 0.54 3.18 -6.32
N ALA A 6 -0.26 2.31 -5.74
CA ALA A 6 -0.92 2.56 -4.45
C ALA A 6 0.09 2.90 -3.33
N ARG A 7 1.32 2.35 -3.42
CA ARG A 7 2.39 2.56 -2.44
C ARG A 7 3.65 3.18 -3.07
N TYR A 8 3.44 4.17 -3.90
CA TYR A 8 4.50 4.81 -4.69
C TYR A 8 5.57 5.47 -3.82
N ALA A 9 5.18 6.12 -2.74
CA ALA A 9 6.09 6.85 -1.86
C ALA A 9 6.83 5.90 -0.90
N GLU A 10 6.13 4.92 -0.33
CA GLU A 10 6.71 3.88 0.51
C GLU A 10 7.79 3.08 -0.25
N ASN A 11 7.47 2.67 -1.49
CA ASN A 11 8.43 1.98 -2.34
C ASN A 11 9.64 2.86 -2.68
N ALA A 12 9.45 4.15 -2.96
CA ALA A 12 10.55 5.08 -3.20
C ALA A 12 11.46 5.25 -1.98
N GLN A 13 10.88 5.26 -0.77
CA GLN A 13 11.68 5.30 0.45
C GLN A 13 12.51 4.04 0.63
N PHE A 14 11.96 2.85 0.33
CA PHE A 14 12.75 1.62 0.36
C PHE A 14 13.85 1.59 -0.70
N ILE A 15 13.58 2.09 -1.90
CA ILE A 15 14.60 2.24 -2.95
C ILE A 15 15.74 3.14 -2.43
N LYS A 16 15.41 4.32 -1.88
CA LYS A 16 16.40 5.23 -1.31
C LYS A 16 17.25 4.59 -0.22
N MET A 17 16.64 3.75 0.63
CA MET A 17 17.32 3.08 1.74
C MET A 17 18.21 1.91 1.30
N ARG A 18 17.89 1.25 0.19
CA ARG A 18 18.48 -0.02 -0.19
C ARG A 18 19.39 0.04 -1.44
N GLU A 19 19.15 1.03 -2.32
CA GLU A 19 19.89 1.17 -3.57
C GLU A 19 20.92 2.31 -3.44
N GLU A 20 22.22 1.99 -3.54
CA GLU A 20 23.31 2.94 -3.32
C GLU A 20 23.24 4.13 -4.30
N GLU A 21 22.80 3.88 -5.54
CA GLU A 21 22.68 4.92 -6.57
C GLU A 21 21.55 5.93 -6.28
N CYS A 22 20.60 5.57 -5.42
CA CYS A 22 19.42 6.38 -5.12
C CYS A 22 19.49 7.10 -3.77
N LYS A 23 20.51 6.85 -2.96
CA LYS A 23 20.59 7.37 -1.58
C LYS A 23 20.57 8.89 -1.46
N ASP A 24 21.13 9.57 -2.45
CA ASP A 24 21.22 11.04 -2.50
C ASP A 24 20.06 11.70 -3.27
N MET A 25 19.17 10.89 -3.88
CA MET A 25 18.00 11.36 -4.58
C MET A 25 16.88 11.73 -3.59
N SER A 26 16.07 12.71 -3.94
CA SER A 26 14.83 12.97 -3.23
C SER A 26 13.79 11.88 -3.52
N ILE A 27 12.82 11.68 -2.61
CA ILE A 27 11.72 10.73 -2.83
C ILE A 27 10.98 11.06 -4.14
N ARG A 28 10.78 12.33 -4.43
CA ARG A 28 10.12 12.78 -5.67
C ARG A 28 10.87 12.37 -6.93
N GLU A 29 12.19 12.46 -6.93
CA GLU A 29 13.02 12.04 -8.08
C GLU A 29 12.96 10.53 -8.28
N ILE A 30 13.01 9.75 -7.22
CA ILE A 30 12.87 8.27 -7.28
C ILE A 30 11.49 7.89 -7.81
N VAL A 31 10.42 8.47 -7.25
CA VAL A 31 9.05 8.26 -7.73
C VAL A 31 8.97 8.58 -9.22
N ARG A 32 9.52 9.72 -9.66
CA ARG A 32 9.51 10.10 -11.07
C ARG A 32 10.21 9.08 -11.94
N ALA A 33 11.39 8.61 -11.54
CA ALA A 33 12.14 7.61 -12.27
C ALA A 33 11.35 6.29 -12.42
N VAL A 34 10.65 5.86 -11.38
CA VAL A 34 9.80 4.67 -11.44
C VAL A 34 8.62 4.87 -12.42
N PHE A 35 7.93 6.00 -12.33
CA PHE A 35 6.80 6.28 -13.23
C PHE A 35 7.23 6.48 -14.68
N ASP A 36 8.46 6.98 -14.93
CA ASP A 36 8.99 7.13 -16.28
C ASP A 36 9.20 5.78 -17.00
N CYS A 37 9.31 4.67 -16.26
CA CYS A 37 9.38 3.32 -16.82
C CYS A 37 7.99 2.77 -17.22
N ALA A 38 6.88 3.40 -16.79
CA ALA A 38 5.53 2.91 -17.02
C ALA A 38 4.87 3.55 -18.25
N ASP A 39 3.98 2.80 -18.90
CA ASP A 39 3.06 3.32 -19.92
C ASP A 39 1.77 3.82 -19.27
N MET A 40 1.38 3.20 -18.15
CA MET A 40 0.23 3.60 -17.35
C MET A 40 0.44 3.18 -15.90
N PHE A 41 -0.40 3.74 -15.02
CA PHE A 41 -0.50 3.30 -13.64
C PHE A 41 -1.94 3.31 -13.14
N THR A 42 -2.21 2.44 -12.19
CA THR A 42 -3.42 2.49 -11.36
C THR A 42 -3.03 2.76 -9.93
N MET A 43 -3.84 3.52 -9.19
CA MET A 43 -3.53 3.91 -7.82
C MET A 43 -4.78 3.91 -6.95
N SER A 44 -4.73 3.20 -5.84
CA SER A 44 -5.65 3.43 -4.73
C SER A 44 -5.10 4.56 -3.86
N ALA A 45 -5.79 5.69 -3.84
CA ALA A 45 -5.36 6.87 -3.09
C ALA A 45 -5.47 6.72 -1.56
N LYS A 46 -6.19 5.71 -1.09
CA LYS A 46 -6.37 5.39 0.35
C LYS A 46 -5.10 4.90 1.06
N LYS A 47 -3.97 4.90 0.40
CA LYS A 47 -2.68 4.42 0.90
C LYS A 47 -1.70 5.59 0.97
N ASP A 48 -0.72 5.66 0.11
CA ASP A 48 0.32 6.68 0.19
C ASP A 48 -0.14 8.11 -0.13
N ALA A 49 -1.29 8.30 -0.79
CA ALA A 49 -1.89 9.62 -0.95
C ALA A 49 -2.67 10.12 0.29
N ILE A 50 -2.67 9.37 1.39
CA ILE A 50 -3.14 9.78 2.74
C ILE A 50 -4.59 10.30 2.76
N VAL A 51 -5.47 9.73 1.94
CA VAL A 51 -6.90 10.09 1.90
C VAL A 51 -7.82 8.92 2.24
N ASN A 52 -9.05 9.22 2.60
CA ASN A 52 -10.05 8.22 2.98
C ASN A 52 -10.63 7.47 1.78
N MET A 53 -10.64 8.08 0.61
CA MET A 53 -11.23 7.50 -0.61
C MET A 53 -10.60 8.08 -1.86
N GLY A 54 -10.87 7.43 -2.97
CA GLY A 54 -10.42 7.87 -4.29
C GLY A 54 -9.36 6.97 -4.89
N GLY A 55 -9.13 7.18 -6.16
CA GLY A 55 -8.12 6.49 -6.95
C GLY A 55 -7.79 7.29 -8.20
N LEU A 56 -6.71 6.90 -8.84
CA LEU A 56 -6.21 7.53 -10.05
C LEU A 56 -5.83 6.47 -11.07
N ILE A 57 -6.07 6.79 -12.34
CA ILE A 57 -5.51 6.06 -13.47
C ILE A 57 -4.76 7.09 -14.31
N GLY A 58 -3.48 6.86 -14.52
CA GLY A 58 -2.63 7.68 -15.39
C GLY A 58 -2.18 6.91 -16.62
N VAL A 59 -2.21 7.57 -17.77
CA VAL A 59 -1.71 7.00 -19.05
C VAL A 59 -0.72 7.99 -19.64
N LYS A 60 0.49 7.50 -19.98
CA LYS A 60 1.59 8.32 -20.47
C LYS A 60 1.28 8.96 -21.84
N ASP A 61 0.70 8.18 -22.75
CA ASP A 61 0.29 8.66 -24.07
C ASP A 61 -1.21 8.99 -24.08
N ALA A 62 -1.52 10.29 -23.97
CA ALA A 62 -2.89 10.77 -24.01
C ALA A 62 -3.62 10.51 -25.34
N SER A 63 -2.89 10.24 -26.44
CA SER A 63 -3.46 9.92 -27.75
C SER A 63 -3.80 8.44 -27.92
N SER A 64 -3.40 7.59 -26.98
CA SER A 64 -3.64 6.15 -27.04
C SER A 64 -5.15 5.84 -27.07
N PRO A 65 -5.59 4.93 -27.95
CA PRO A 65 -6.97 4.43 -27.96
C PRO A 65 -7.42 3.82 -26.61
N LEU A 66 -6.48 3.40 -25.79
CA LEU A 66 -6.70 2.89 -24.44
C LEU A 66 -7.40 3.93 -23.55
N VAL A 67 -7.03 5.22 -23.71
CA VAL A 67 -7.61 6.32 -22.91
C VAL A 67 -9.12 6.39 -23.07
N LEU A 68 -9.65 6.24 -24.28
CA LEU A 68 -11.10 6.25 -24.53
C LEU A 68 -11.79 5.04 -23.89
N LYS A 69 -11.16 3.87 -23.92
CA LYS A 69 -11.69 2.65 -23.29
C LYS A 69 -11.73 2.78 -21.77
N ILE A 70 -10.66 3.31 -21.17
CA ILE A 70 -10.59 3.56 -19.72
C ILE A 70 -11.67 4.54 -19.30
N LYS A 71 -11.83 5.67 -19.99
CA LYS A 71 -12.89 6.66 -19.70
C LYS A 71 -14.28 6.07 -19.76
N ALA A 72 -14.57 5.25 -20.79
CA ALA A 72 -15.86 4.57 -20.92
C ALA A 72 -16.11 3.61 -19.76
N ASN A 73 -15.13 2.82 -19.39
CA ASN A 73 -15.22 1.90 -18.24
C ASN A 73 -15.38 2.64 -16.91
N CYS A 74 -14.63 3.73 -16.69
CA CYS A 74 -14.80 4.56 -15.50
C CYS A 74 -16.23 5.07 -15.34
N ILE A 75 -16.86 5.56 -16.43
CA ILE A 75 -18.24 6.02 -16.38
C ILE A 75 -19.19 4.90 -15.99
N SER A 76 -18.95 3.68 -16.46
CA SER A 76 -19.84 2.54 -16.23
C SER A 76 -19.70 1.94 -14.82
N PHE A 77 -18.51 1.96 -14.23
CA PHE A 77 -18.20 1.19 -13.01
C PHE A 77 -17.79 2.04 -11.80
N GLU A 78 -17.22 3.24 -12.02
CA GLU A 78 -16.63 4.03 -10.94
C GLU A 78 -17.31 5.39 -10.77
N GLY A 79 -17.63 6.06 -11.85
CA GLY A 79 -18.15 7.41 -11.86
C GLY A 79 -17.61 8.21 -13.03
N PHE A 80 -17.98 9.48 -13.13
CA PHE A 80 -17.52 10.30 -14.23
C PHE A 80 -15.99 10.49 -14.15
N TYR A 81 -15.29 10.27 -15.25
CA TYR A 81 -13.82 10.10 -15.30
C TYR A 81 -13.02 11.34 -14.83
N THR A 82 -13.63 12.49 -14.66
CA THR A 82 -12.94 13.70 -14.18
C THR A 82 -12.85 13.77 -12.65
N TYR A 83 -13.85 13.25 -11.92
CA TYR A 83 -13.90 13.33 -10.46
C TYR A 83 -14.30 12.00 -9.78
N GLY A 84 -14.69 10.97 -10.55
CA GLY A 84 -15.02 9.65 -10.00
C GLY A 84 -16.15 9.66 -8.96
N GLY A 85 -17.04 10.66 -8.98
CA GLY A 85 -18.08 10.85 -7.95
C GLY A 85 -17.59 11.50 -6.66
N LEU A 86 -16.30 11.88 -6.55
CA LEU A 86 -15.74 12.53 -5.36
C LEU A 86 -16.25 13.97 -5.21
N ALA A 87 -16.48 14.39 -3.97
CA ALA A 87 -16.75 15.78 -3.66
C ALA A 87 -15.47 16.65 -3.83
N GLY A 88 -15.63 17.95 -4.06
CA GLY A 88 -14.50 18.87 -4.23
C GLY A 88 -13.49 18.84 -3.09
N ARG A 89 -13.95 18.71 -1.83
CA ARG A 89 -13.08 18.56 -0.66
C ARG A 89 -12.23 17.30 -0.70
N ASP A 90 -12.75 16.21 -1.26
CA ASP A 90 -12.02 14.93 -1.37
C ASP A 90 -10.96 15.02 -2.48
N LEU A 91 -11.25 15.74 -3.57
CA LEU A 91 -10.29 16.03 -4.63
C LEU A 91 -9.16 16.94 -4.13
N GLU A 92 -9.49 17.96 -3.33
CA GLU A 92 -8.50 18.85 -2.73
C GLU A 92 -7.61 18.07 -1.74
N ALA A 93 -8.21 17.25 -0.87
CA ALA A 93 -7.47 16.41 0.04
C ALA A 93 -6.53 15.44 -0.72
N LEU A 94 -7.01 14.86 -1.84
CA LEU A 94 -6.19 14.01 -2.69
C LEU A 94 -5.00 14.75 -3.28
N ALA A 95 -5.20 15.97 -3.79
CA ALA A 95 -4.12 16.75 -4.37
C ALA A 95 -3.04 17.10 -3.33
N ILE A 96 -3.44 17.44 -2.11
CA ILE A 96 -2.53 17.71 -0.99
C ILE A 96 -1.84 16.41 -0.55
N GLY A 97 -2.59 15.34 -0.33
CA GLY A 97 -2.07 14.06 0.16
C GLY A 97 -1.05 13.41 -0.78
N LEU A 98 -1.22 13.56 -2.09
CA LEU A 98 -0.21 13.12 -3.08
C LEU A 98 1.15 13.83 -2.91
N CYS A 99 1.14 15.06 -2.40
CA CYS A 99 2.38 15.80 -2.12
C CYS A 99 2.92 15.48 -0.72
N GLU A 100 2.07 15.44 0.30
CA GLU A 100 2.46 15.15 1.68
C GLU A 100 2.97 13.72 1.85
N GLY A 101 2.42 12.76 1.10
CA GLY A 101 2.90 11.38 1.06
C GLY A 101 4.35 11.21 0.64
N LEU A 102 4.96 12.25 0.01
CA LEU A 102 6.38 12.26 -0.37
C LEU A 102 7.29 12.84 0.72
N ASP A 103 6.75 13.26 1.85
CA ASP A 103 7.53 13.78 2.96
C ASP A 103 8.39 12.67 3.57
N GLU A 104 9.71 12.89 3.60
CA GLU A 104 10.66 11.86 4.03
C GLU A 104 10.60 11.61 5.54
N ASP A 105 10.28 12.61 6.34
CA ASP A 105 10.13 12.44 7.79
C ASP A 105 8.87 11.61 8.10
N TYR A 106 7.78 11.86 7.38
CA TYR A 106 6.57 11.04 7.45
C TYR A 106 6.85 9.59 7.06
N LEU A 107 7.55 9.36 5.95
CA LEU A 107 7.87 8.02 5.48
C LEU A 107 8.78 7.26 6.44
N ARG A 108 9.82 7.92 6.98
CA ARG A 108 10.69 7.33 8.01
C ARG A 108 9.92 6.96 9.26
N TYR A 109 9.04 7.84 9.73
CA TYR A 109 8.21 7.56 10.90
C TYR A 109 7.29 6.36 10.65
N ARG A 110 6.62 6.32 9.50
CA ARG A 110 5.70 5.24 9.13
C ARG A 110 6.41 3.88 9.03
N ILE A 111 7.53 3.81 8.33
CA ILE A 111 8.32 2.58 8.17
C ILE A 111 8.91 2.17 9.52
N GLY A 112 9.44 3.10 10.29
CA GLY A 112 10.00 2.85 11.62
C GLY A 112 8.99 2.22 12.60
N GLN A 113 7.70 2.51 12.47
CA GLN A 113 6.67 1.83 13.27
C GLN A 113 6.60 0.33 12.96
N MET A 114 6.75 -0.05 11.69
CA MET A 114 6.75 -1.47 11.29
C MET A 114 8.01 -2.18 11.75
N GLU A 115 9.16 -1.52 11.63
CA GLU A 115 10.45 -2.04 12.11
C GLU A 115 10.43 -2.22 13.64
N TYR A 116 9.86 -1.27 14.36
CA TYR A 116 9.71 -1.37 15.81
C TYR A 116 8.80 -2.54 16.22
N LEU A 117 7.64 -2.70 15.56
CA LEU A 117 6.77 -3.84 15.83
C LEU A 117 7.47 -5.17 15.50
N ALA A 118 8.20 -5.23 14.38
CA ALA A 118 8.98 -6.39 14.01
C ALA A 118 10.02 -6.76 15.07
N SER A 119 10.74 -5.77 15.63
CA SER A 119 11.72 -6.03 16.70
C SER A 119 11.08 -6.61 17.96
N LEU A 120 9.87 -6.18 18.31
CA LEU A 120 9.13 -6.75 19.45
C LEU A 120 8.70 -8.20 19.20
N LEU A 121 8.35 -8.52 17.95
CA LEU A 121 8.02 -9.91 17.57
C LEU A 121 9.26 -10.80 17.57
N ASP A 122 10.42 -10.29 17.11
CA ASP A 122 11.70 -10.99 17.19
C ASP A 122 12.08 -11.31 18.65
N ASP A 123 11.96 -10.32 19.53
CA ASP A 123 12.22 -10.48 20.97
C ASP A 123 11.28 -11.53 21.61
N ALA A 124 10.06 -11.63 21.10
CA ALA A 124 9.08 -12.61 21.56
C ALA A 124 9.21 -13.98 20.85
N GLY A 125 10.09 -14.13 19.88
CA GLY A 125 10.25 -15.36 19.10
C GLY A 125 9.06 -15.69 18.20
N ILE A 126 8.30 -14.67 17.78
CA ILE A 126 7.12 -14.83 16.92
C ILE A 126 7.53 -14.73 15.45
N ALA A 127 7.22 -15.77 14.67
CA ALA A 127 7.51 -15.81 13.25
C ALA A 127 6.61 -14.84 12.45
N TYR A 128 7.19 -14.10 11.54
CA TYR A 128 6.51 -13.20 10.62
C TYR A 128 7.26 -13.11 9.30
N GLN A 129 6.63 -12.55 8.26
CA GLN A 129 7.27 -12.32 6.97
C GLN A 129 8.35 -11.23 7.08
N SER A 130 9.61 -11.60 6.88
CA SER A 130 10.77 -10.71 6.93
C SER A 130 11.41 -10.58 5.52
N PRO A 131 11.95 -9.38 5.17
CA PRO A 131 11.85 -8.12 5.90
C PRO A 131 10.42 -7.54 5.90
N VAL A 132 10.10 -6.74 6.90
CA VAL A 132 8.79 -6.06 6.96
C VAL A 132 8.66 -5.00 5.88
N GLY A 133 7.44 -4.77 5.43
CA GLY A 133 7.09 -3.63 4.57
C GLY A 133 6.81 -2.37 5.39
N GLY A 134 6.33 -1.32 4.72
CA GLY A 134 6.04 -0.03 5.36
C GLY A 134 4.61 0.11 5.88
N HIS A 135 3.74 -0.89 5.69
CA HIS A 135 2.30 -0.73 5.96
C HIS A 135 1.69 -1.84 6.80
N GLY A 136 2.42 -2.90 7.11
CA GLY A 136 1.92 -4.00 7.91
C GLY A 136 3.00 -5.01 8.22
N VAL A 137 2.79 -5.74 9.31
CA VAL A 137 3.59 -6.90 9.70
C VAL A 137 2.71 -8.13 9.55
N PHE A 138 3.18 -9.13 8.82
CA PHE A 138 2.44 -10.35 8.52
C PHE A 138 2.96 -11.49 9.38
N VAL A 139 2.24 -11.76 10.48
CA VAL A 139 2.58 -12.86 11.40
C VAL A 139 2.25 -14.20 10.76
N ASP A 140 3.15 -15.17 10.91
CA ASP A 140 2.92 -16.54 10.47
C ASP A 140 2.07 -17.29 11.51
N ALA A 141 0.76 -17.27 11.30
CA ALA A 141 -0.18 -17.94 12.18
C ALA A 141 -0.05 -19.47 12.14
N ALA A 142 0.41 -20.05 11.05
CA ALA A 142 0.63 -21.49 10.97
C ALA A 142 1.83 -21.92 11.82
N ALA A 143 2.90 -21.13 11.84
CA ALA A 143 4.03 -21.36 12.74
C ALA A 143 3.64 -21.18 14.22
N MET A 144 2.74 -20.24 14.51
CA MET A 144 2.25 -19.98 15.88
C MET A 144 1.31 -21.09 16.38
N PHE A 145 0.49 -21.66 15.50
CA PHE A 145 -0.50 -22.71 15.82
C PHE A 145 -0.28 -23.98 14.98
N PRO A 146 0.83 -24.71 15.16
CA PRO A 146 1.15 -25.86 14.32
C PRO A 146 0.14 -27.03 14.47
N GLN A 147 -0.68 -27.02 15.51
CA GLN A 147 -1.75 -27.98 15.74
C GLN A 147 -3.03 -27.68 14.96
N ILE A 148 -3.16 -26.49 14.37
CA ILE A 148 -4.33 -26.09 13.58
C ILE A 148 -3.99 -26.26 12.10
N PRO A 149 -4.63 -27.20 11.38
CA PRO A 149 -4.37 -27.38 9.96
C PRO A 149 -4.86 -26.17 9.15
N TYR A 150 -4.27 -25.92 7.98
CA TYR A 150 -4.54 -24.74 7.18
C TYR A 150 -6.04 -24.54 6.83
N TYR A 151 -6.78 -25.64 6.63
CA TYR A 151 -8.21 -25.60 6.30
C TYR A 151 -9.12 -25.27 7.51
N GLU A 152 -8.56 -25.15 8.70
CA GLU A 152 -9.22 -24.63 9.91
C GLU A 152 -8.82 -23.17 10.21
N PHE A 153 -8.19 -22.51 9.25
CA PHE A 153 -7.92 -21.07 9.23
C PHE A 153 -7.15 -20.53 10.45
N PRO A 154 -5.90 -20.93 10.69
CA PRO A 154 -5.10 -20.48 11.85
C PRO A 154 -4.97 -18.94 11.92
N GLY A 155 -4.96 -18.23 10.78
CA GLY A 155 -4.96 -16.76 10.73
C GLY A 155 -6.24 -16.15 11.34
N GLN A 156 -7.40 -16.76 11.11
CA GLN A 156 -8.64 -16.34 11.75
C GLN A 156 -8.64 -16.63 13.24
N VAL A 157 -8.09 -17.77 13.65
CA VAL A 157 -7.95 -18.10 15.08
C VAL A 157 -7.10 -17.04 15.76
N LEU A 158 -5.93 -16.68 15.19
CA LEU A 158 -5.07 -15.63 15.72
C LEU A 158 -5.81 -14.29 15.82
N ALA A 159 -6.53 -13.89 14.78
CA ALA A 159 -7.26 -12.63 14.76
C ALA A 159 -8.36 -12.58 15.86
N VAL A 160 -9.08 -13.67 16.05
CA VAL A 160 -10.14 -13.78 17.09
C VAL A 160 -9.55 -13.77 18.48
N GLU A 161 -8.49 -14.53 18.74
CA GLU A 161 -7.87 -14.60 20.07
C GLU A 161 -7.21 -13.26 20.45
N LEU A 162 -6.51 -12.59 19.53
CA LEU A 162 -5.96 -11.24 19.76
C LEU A 162 -7.06 -10.23 20.11
N TYR A 163 -8.20 -10.33 19.45
CA TYR A 163 -9.34 -9.45 19.75
C TYR A 163 -9.95 -9.73 21.12
N LYS A 164 -10.13 -11.00 21.48
CA LYS A 164 -10.68 -11.40 22.79
C LYS A 164 -9.77 -11.02 23.95
N GLU A 165 -8.47 -11.27 23.81
CA GLU A 165 -7.50 -11.09 24.89
C GLU A 165 -7.09 -9.61 25.07
N ALA A 166 -6.97 -8.85 24.00
CA ALA A 166 -6.38 -7.52 24.04
C ALA A 166 -7.18 -6.43 23.30
N GLY A 167 -8.31 -6.76 22.68
CA GLY A 167 -9.06 -5.82 21.86
C GLY A 167 -8.33 -5.39 20.58
N ILE A 168 -7.29 -6.13 20.18
CA ILE A 168 -6.47 -5.83 19.00
C ILE A 168 -7.16 -6.41 17.76
N ARG A 169 -7.58 -5.52 16.86
CA ARG A 169 -8.18 -5.92 15.60
C ARG A 169 -7.11 -6.13 14.54
N THR A 170 -7.04 -7.33 14.02
CA THR A 170 -6.17 -7.72 12.90
C THR A 170 -7.01 -8.22 11.72
N CYS A 171 -6.34 -8.53 10.62
CA CYS A 171 -6.97 -9.07 9.42
C CYS A 171 -6.20 -10.32 8.98
N ASP A 172 -6.90 -11.40 8.73
CA ASP A 172 -6.34 -12.56 8.06
C ASP A 172 -6.21 -12.26 6.57
N ILE A 173 -5.04 -12.53 6.00
CA ILE A 173 -4.76 -12.34 4.57
C ILE A 173 -4.41 -13.71 3.97
N GLY A 174 -5.16 -14.08 2.95
CA GLY A 174 -4.88 -15.26 2.15
C GLY A 174 -5.89 -16.39 2.33
N SER A 175 -6.42 -16.65 3.53
CA SER A 175 -7.31 -17.78 3.77
C SER A 175 -8.60 -17.76 2.92
N TYR A 176 -9.05 -16.58 2.53
CA TYR A 176 -10.27 -16.37 1.73
C TYR A 176 -10.01 -15.85 0.31
N MET A 177 -8.75 -15.80 -0.10
CA MET A 177 -8.32 -15.28 -1.42
C MET A 177 -8.02 -16.42 -2.41
N LEU A 178 -8.83 -17.45 -2.42
CA LEU A 178 -8.70 -18.60 -3.32
C LEU A 178 -9.46 -18.38 -4.62
#